data_3e6a9f5aa31b5953736bcd7f8c2b7cf1
#
_entry.id   3e6a9f5aa31b5953736bcd7f8c2b7cf1
#
_cell.length_a   1.000
_cell.length_b   1.000
_cell.length_c   1.000
_cell.angle_alpha   90.00
_cell.angle_beta   90.00
_cell.angle_gamma   90.00
#
_symmetry.space_group_name_H-M   'P 1'
#
loop_
_entity.id
_entity.type
_entity.pdbx_description
1 polymer ?
#
loop_
_entity_poly.entity_id
_entity_poly.type
_entity_poly.pdbx_seq_one_letter_code
_entity_poly.pdbx_strand_id
1 'polypeptide(L)'
;ALFLVFIVTRFDVDLSATWDQVMGSNPWLLALAVVVHYTTFIFRGARWRLLLQNTAEPGAAVPGVLYCSQLVLLGWFANSVGWLRLGDAYRAYLYRDDQNGSFSRTIGTILSERALDTILVALLLLAVVPFLLESGDRVTWVVLALSVSLVAGLAVILAAMTWARALLLRRL
;
A
#
# COMPACT_ATOMS: atom_id res chain seq x y z
N ALA A 1 19.97 4.26 -6.00
CA ALA A 1 21.35 4.70 -5.71
C ALA A 1 21.47 6.23 -5.69
N LEU A 2 21.17 6.99 -6.78
CA LEU A 2 21.29 8.46 -6.85
C LEU A 2 20.47 9.19 -5.79
N PHE A 3 19.26 8.74 -5.48
CA PHE A 3 18.40 9.34 -4.44
C PHE A 3 18.97 9.16 -3.04
N LEU A 4 19.58 8.01 -2.73
CA LEU A 4 20.26 7.79 -1.45
C LEU A 4 21.50 8.69 -1.31
N VAL A 5 22.29 8.80 -2.36
CA VAL A 5 23.45 9.74 -2.40
C VAL A 5 22.96 11.17 -2.19
N PHE A 6 21.88 11.58 -2.87
CA PHE A 6 21.29 12.91 -2.68
C PHE A 6 20.83 13.16 -1.23
N ILE A 7 20.15 12.18 -0.60
CA ILE A 7 19.72 12.31 0.81
C ILE A 7 20.93 12.44 1.73
N VAL A 8 21.90 11.56 1.61
CA VAL A 8 23.09 11.55 2.48
C VAL A 8 23.87 12.85 2.35
N THR A 9 24.03 13.38 1.11
CA THR A 9 24.79 14.61 0.85
C THR A 9 24.03 15.90 1.16
N ARG A 10 22.70 15.87 1.11
CA ARG A 10 21.87 17.07 1.29
C ARG A 10 21.41 17.30 2.73
N PHE A 11 21.27 16.22 3.49
CA PHE A 11 20.73 16.25 4.86
C PHE A 11 21.78 15.95 5.93
N ASP A 12 23.08 15.97 5.58
CA ASP A 12 24.21 15.68 6.49
C ASP A 12 23.95 14.45 7.38
N VAL A 13 23.41 13.38 6.76
CA VAL A 13 23.11 12.15 7.48
C VAL A 13 24.42 11.50 7.91
N ASP A 14 24.71 11.58 9.20
CA ASP A 14 25.84 10.87 9.79
C ASP A 14 25.58 9.37 9.82
N LEU A 15 26.15 8.68 8.84
CA LEU A 15 26.02 7.22 8.72
C LEU A 15 26.73 6.50 9.87
N SER A 16 27.78 7.11 10.45
CA SER A 16 28.49 6.51 11.60
C SER A 16 27.64 6.57 12.85
N ALA A 17 27.04 7.72 13.14
CA ALA A 17 26.11 7.88 14.24
C ALA A 17 24.87 6.98 14.11
N THR A 18 24.35 6.84 12.88
CA THR A 18 23.24 5.92 12.61
C THR A 18 23.61 4.47 12.87
N TRP A 19 24.82 4.06 12.45
CA TRP A 19 25.33 2.72 12.67
C TRP A 19 25.54 2.43 14.16
N ASP A 20 26.15 3.37 14.90
CA ASP A 20 26.36 3.23 16.35
C ASP A 20 25.02 3.12 17.09
N GLN A 21 24.02 3.86 16.67
CA GLN A 21 22.68 3.78 17.24
C GLN A 21 21.99 2.42 16.97
N VAL A 22 22.19 1.86 15.78
CA VAL A 22 21.68 0.51 15.44
C VAL A 22 22.42 -0.55 16.27
N MET A 23 23.75 -0.44 16.37
CA MET A 23 24.55 -1.39 17.17
C MET A 23 24.31 -1.30 18.68
N GLY A 24 23.98 -0.10 19.18
CA GLY A 24 23.56 0.11 20.57
C GLY A 24 22.14 -0.32 20.89
N SER A 25 21.34 -0.68 19.87
CA SER A 25 19.95 -1.09 20.04
C SER A 25 19.86 -2.53 20.58
N ASN A 26 18.79 -2.81 21.32
CA ASN A 26 18.53 -4.17 21.80
C ASN A 26 18.25 -5.12 20.61
N PRO A 27 19.09 -6.16 20.38
CA PRO A 27 18.97 -7.05 19.23
C PRO A 27 17.63 -7.83 19.21
N TRP A 28 17.06 -8.13 20.39
CA TRP A 28 15.77 -8.80 20.50
C TRP A 28 14.62 -7.91 20.01
N LEU A 29 14.67 -6.60 20.29
CA LEU A 29 13.67 -5.66 19.79
C LEU A 29 13.79 -5.48 18.27
N LEU A 30 15.01 -5.46 17.74
CA LEU A 30 15.24 -5.44 16.28
C LEU A 30 14.70 -6.71 15.62
N ALA A 31 15.01 -7.89 16.17
CA ALA A 31 14.49 -9.15 15.68
C ALA A 31 12.95 -9.18 15.72
N LEU A 32 12.35 -8.75 16.83
CA LEU A 32 10.90 -8.66 16.97
C LEU A 32 10.30 -7.72 15.95
N ALA A 33 10.88 -6.54 15.71
CA ALA A 33 10.42 -5.59 14.71
C ALA A 33 10.42 -6.20 13.29
N VAL A 34 11.47 -6.95 12.95
CA VAL A 34 11.56 -7.67 11.67
C VAL A 34 10.46 -8.73 11.57
N VAL A 35 10.28 -9.55 12.61
CA VAL A 35 9.23 -10.59 12.63
C VAL A 35 7.84 -9.97 12.48
N VAL A 36 7.54 -8.93 13.26
CA VAL A 36 6.26 -8.20 13.17
C VAL A 36 6.06 -7.61 11.77
N HIS A 37 7.10 -6.98 11.20
CA HIS A 37 7.04 -6.41 9.86
C HIS A 37 6.69 -7.48 8.81
N TYR A 38 7.39 -8.61 8.78
CA TYR A 38 7.12 -9.67 7.80
C TYR A 38 5.78 -10.37 8.04
N THR A 39 5.32 -10.47 9.28
CA THR A 39 3.99 -10.99 9.60
C THR A 39 2.88 -10.16 8.96
N THR A 40 3.07 -8.86 8.78
CA THR A 40 2.08 -8.00 8.09
C THR A 40 1.80 -8.45 6.64
N PHE A 41 2.77 -9.07 5.97
CA PHE A 41 2.57 -9.57 4.60
C PHE A 41 1.60 -10.75 4.54
N ILE A 42 1.51 -11.56 5.61
CA ILE A 42 0.53 -12.65 5.71
C ILE A 42 -0.89 -12.07 5.76
N PHE A 43 -1.11 -11.04 6.58
CA PHE A 43 -2.41 -10.35 6.64
C PHE A 43 -2.77 -9.65 5.33
N ARG A 44 -1.80 -9.00 4.68
CA ARG A 44 -2.00 -8.38 3.36
C ARG A 44 -2.34 -9.42 2.29
N GLY A 45 -1.66 -10.57 2.30
CA GLY A 45 -1.95 -11.69 1.41
C GLY A 45 -3.32 -12.29 1.65
N ALA A 46 -3.73 -12.47 2.92
CA ALA A 46 -5.06 -12.95 3.29
C ALA A 46 -6.16 -11.98 2.79
N ARG A 47 -5.99 -10.67 3.02
CA ARG A 47 -6.91 -9.64 2.52
C ARG A 47 -7.02 -9.65 1.00
N TRP A 48 -5.89 -9.72 0.30
CA TRP A 48 -5.89 -9.77 -1.16
C TRP A 48 -6.54 -11.05 -1.70
N ARG A 49 -6.32 -12.19 -1.04
CA ARG A 49 -7.01 -13.44 -1.37
C ARG A 49 -8.54 -13.30 -1.28
N LEU A 50 -9.06 -12.63 -0.25
CA LEU A 50 -10.50 -12.35 -0.13
C LEU A 50 -11.02 -11.50 -1.30
N LEU A 51 -10.26 -10.48 -1.72
CA LEU A 51 -10.62 -9.66 -2.89
C LEU A 51 -10.61 -10.49 -4.18
N LEU A 52 -9.64 -11.38 -4.35
CA LEU A 52 -9.60 -12.31 -5.49
C LEU A 52 -10.79 -13.26 -5.48
N GLN A 53 -11.17 -13.83 -4.32
CA GLN A 53 -12.33 -14.71 -4.19
C GLN A 53 -13.64 -14.02 -4.62
N ASN A 54 -13.81 -12.76 -4.25
CA ASN A 54 -15.00 -11.97 -4.59
C ASN A 54 -15.08 -11.61 -6.08
N THR A 55 -13.96 -11.68 -6.81
CA THR A 55 -13.88 -11.34 -8.23
C THR A 55 -13.62 -12.54 -9.13
N ALA A 56 -13.39 -13.73 -8.55
CA ALA A 56 -13.15 -14.96 -9.29
C ALA A 56 -14.40 -15.39 -10.09
N GLU A 57 -14.16 -16.03 -11.22
CA GLU A 57 -15.24 -16.70 -11.96
C GLU A 57 -15.76 -17.91 -11.17
N PRO A 58 -17.05 -18.27 -11.32
CA PRO A 58 -17.58 -19.45 -10.69
C PRO A 58 -16.76 -20.70 -11.03
N GLY A 59 -16.23 -21.37 -10.01
CA GLY A 59 -15.37 -22.54 -10.18
C GLY A 59 -13.88 -22.28 -10.37
N ALA A 60 -13.45 -21.02 -10.45
CA ALA A 60 -12.02 -20.69 -10.51
C ALA A 60 -11.35 -20.92 -9.14
N ALA A 61 -10.25 -21.66 -9.12
CA ALA A 61 -9.46 -21.87 -7.91
C ALA A 61 -8.71 -20.59 -7.55
N VAL A 62 -8.90 -20.10 -6.32
CA VAL A 62 -8.12 -18.97 -5.79
C VAL A 62 -6.97 -19.52 -4.96
N PRO A 63 -5.73 -19.05 -5.18
CA PRO A 63 -4.55 -19.54 -4.50
C PRO A 63 -4.61 -19.38 -2.98
N GLY A 64 -3.78 -20.12 -2.27
CA GLY A 64 -3.67 -20.05 -0.81
C GLY A 64 -3.13 -18.70 -0.31
N VAL A 65 -3.32 -18.44 0.99
CA VAL A 65 -2.87 -17.19 1.63
C VAL A 65 -1.35 -16.99 1.47
N LEU A 66 -0.55 -18.04 1.65
CA LEU A 66 0.90 -17.94 1.56
C LEU A 66 1.36 -17.50 0.16
N TYR A 67 0.78 -18.07 -0.89
CA TYR A 67 1.08 -17.67 -2.26
C TYR A 67 0.72 -16.19 -2.51
N CYS A 68 -0.47 -15.77 -2.07
CA CYS A 68 -0.88 -14.37 -2.15
C CYS A 68 0.09 -13.45 -1.37
N SER A 69 0.56 -13.88 -0.19
CA SER A 69 1.53 -13.14 0.61
C SER A 69 2.89 -13.02 -0.08
N GLN A 70 3.35 -14.07 -0.73
CA GLN A 70 4.58 -14.05 -1.52
C GLN A 70 4.49 -13.06 -2.69
N LEU A 71 3.38 -13.04 -3.42
CA LEU A 71 3.17 -12.08 -4.51
C LEU A 71 3.10 -10.63 -4.01
N VAL A 72 2.47 -10.39 -2.85
CA VAL A 72 2.47 -9.07 -2.21
C VAL A 72 3.89 -8.64 -1.82
N LEU A 73 4.67 -9.55 -1.24
CA LEU A 73 6.06 -9.30 -0.87
C LEU A 73 6.94 -9.01 -2.09
N LEU A 74 6.80 -9.80 -3.16
CA LEU A 74 7.53 -9.59 -4.43
C LEU A 74 7.15 -8.26 -5.07
N GLY A 75 5.87 -7.88 -5.06
CA GLY A 75 5.44 -6.58 -5.53
C GLY A 75 6.04 -5.43 -4.71
N TRP A 76 6.13 -5.60 -3.39
CA TRP A 76 6.77 -4.63 -2.50
C TRP A 76 8.27 -4.50 -2.76
N PHE A 77 8.96 -5.64 -2.93
CA PHE A 77 10.36 -5.69 -3.32
C PHE A 77 10.60 -5.00 -4.67
N ALA A 78 9.78 -5.31 -5.68
CA ALA A 78 9.85 -4.67 -6.98
C ALA A 78 9.65 -3.14 -6.91
N ASN A 79 8.77 -2.65 -6.01
CA ASN A 79 8.61 -1.22 -5.75
C ASN A 79 9.82 -0.58 -5.08
N SER A 80 10.56 -1.33 -4.27
CA SER A 80 11.76 -0.84 -3.57
C SER A 80 12.97 -0.72 -4.49
N VAL A 81 13.09 -1.61 -5.47
CA VAL A 81 14.20 -1.65 -6.42
C VAL A 81 13.87 -0.86 -7.69
N GLY A 82 12.60 -0.88 -8.11
CA GLY A 82 12.14 -0.25 -9.35
C GLY A 82 11.90 1.26 -9.23
N TRP A 83 12.28 2.00 -10.27
CA TRP A 83 12.13 3.46 -10.33
C TRP A 83 10.67 3.94 -10.34
N LEU A 84 9.75 3.19 -10.97
CA LEU A 84 8.36 3.63 -11.27
C LEU A 84 7.29 2.98 -10.38
N ARG A 85 7.64 2.34 -9.27
CA ARG A 85 6.69 1.65 -8.38
C ARG A 85 5.76 0.68 -9.14
N LEU A 86 6.31 -0.05 -10.10
CA LEU A 86 5.58 -1.00 -10.94
C LEU A 86 5.28 -2.34 -10.24
N GLY A 87 5.58 -2.47 -8.95
CA GLY A 87 5.40 -3.71 -8.20
C GLY A 87 3.95 -4.21 -8.17
N ASP A 88 2.97 -3.30 -8.19
CA ASP A 88 1.57 -3.68 -8.26
C ASP A 88 1.23 -4.29 -9.64
N ALA A 89 1.76 -3.72 -10.72
CA ALA A 89 1.63 -4.29 -12.06
C ALA A 89 2.41 -5.62 -12.20
N TYR A 90 3.60 -5.70 -11.61
CA TYR A 90 4.39 -6.93 -11.56
C TYR A 90 3.68 -8.05 -10.81
N ARG A 91 3.05 -7.75 -9.67
CA ARG A 91 2.20 -8.70 -8.94
C ARG A 91 1.05 -9.23 -9.79
N ALA A 92 0.37 -8.34 -10.53
CA ALA A 92 -0.71 -8.73 -11.43
C ALA A 92 -0.21 -9.58 -12.61
N TYR A 93 0.97 -9.26 -13.12
CA TYR A 93 1.61 -10.04 -14.18
C TYR A 93 1.95 -11.45 -13.71
N LEU A 94 2.61 -11.60 -12.55
CA LEU A 94 2.94 -12.91 -11.98
C LEU A 94 1.68 -13.76 -11.71
N TYR A 95 0.64 -13.14 -11.16
CA TYR A 95 -0.62 -13.87 -10.93
C TYR A 95 -1.26 -14.35 -12.23
N ARG A 96 -1.19 -13.55 -13.30
CA ARG A 96 -1.65 -13.95 -14.63
C ARG A 96 -0.83 -15.13 -15.17
N ASP A 97 0.49 -15.05 -15.06
CA ASP A 97 1.42 -16.04 -15.61
C ASP A 97 1.30 -17.39 -14.89
N ASP A 98 1.25 -17.36 -13.55
CA ASP A 98 1.21 -18.58 -12.73
C ASP A 98 -0.17 -19.24 -12.66
N GLN A 99 -1.24 -18.45 -12.65
CA GLN A 99 -2.61 -18.92 -12.35
C GLN A 99 -3.58 -18.75 -13.52
N ASN A 100 -3.11 -18.31 -14.68
CA ASN A 100 -3.95 -17.94 -15.82
C ASN A 100 -5.06 -16.93 -15.47
N GLY A 101 -4.80 -16.09 -14.45
CA GLY A 101 -5.74 -15.06 -14.00
C GLY A 101 -5.88 -13.90 -15.00
N SER A 102 -6.99 -13.19 -14.97
CA SER A 102 -7.17 -11.99 -15.77
C SER A 102 -6.34 -10.83 -15.20
N PHE A 103 -5.40 -10.30 -15.98
CA PHE A 103 -4.56 -9.16 -15.57
C PHE A 103 -5.38 -7.93 -15.18
N SER A 104 -6.37 -7.55 -15.99
CA SER A 104 -7.20 -6.37 -15.71
C SER A 104 -8.06 -6.52 -14.47
N ARG A 105 -8.58 -7.73 -14.21
CA ARG A 105 -9.35 -8.04 -13.01
C ARG A 105 -8.45 -7.99 -11.77
N THR A 106 -7.23 -8.51 -11.88
CA THR A 106 -6.23 -8.48 -10.80
C THR A 106 -5.82 -7.05 -10.47
N ILE A 107 -5.58 -6.20 -11.47
CA ILE A 107 -5.34 -4.76 -11.25
C ILE A 107 -6.54 -4.12 -10.54
N GLY A 108 -7.78 -4.46 -10.90
CA GLY A 108 -8.98 -3.99 -10.22
C GLY A 108 -8.98 -4.33 -8.72
N THR A 109 -8.59 -5.56 -8.34
CA THR A 109 -8.49 -5.95 -6.92
C THR A 109 -7.40 -5.18 -6.19
N ILE A 110 -6.27 -4.91 -6.85
CA ILE A 110 -5.17 -4.12 -6.27
C ILE A 110 -5.60 -2.67 -6.06
N LEU A 111 -6.31 -2.07 -7.01
CA LEU A 111 -6.86 -0.72 -6.86
C LEU A 111 -7.90 -0.65 -5.72
N SER A 112 -8.75 -1.68 -5.59
CA SER A 112 -9.69 -1.79 -4.46
C SER A 112 -8.95 -1.89 -3.13
N GLU A 113 -7.84 -2.63 -3.07
CA GLU A 113 -6.96 -2.70 -1.90
C GLU A 113 -6.41 -1.31 -1.53
N ARG A 114 -5.93 -0.54 -2.52
CA ARG A 114 -5.43 0.82 -2.30
C ARG A 114 -6.54 1.78 -1.84
N ALA A 115 -7.73 1.67 -2.40
CA ALA A 115 -8.87 2.47 -1.97
C ALA A 115 -9.23 2.20 -0.50
N LEU A 116 -9.27 0.93 -0.07
CA LEU A 116 -9.51 0.54 1.32
C LEU A 116 -8.42 1.08 2.25
N ASP A 117 -7.14 0.99 1.86
CA ASP A 117 -6.03 1.55 2.64
C ASP A 117 -6.17 3.07 2.80
N THR A 118 -6.54 3.77 1.72
CA THR A 118 -6.75 5.23 1.74
C THR A 118 -7.93 5.61 2.64
N ILE A 119 -9.05 4.88 2.58
CA ILE A 119 -10.20 5.09 3.46
C ILE A 119 -9.80 4.91 4.92
N LEU A 120 -9.08 3.83 5.23
CA LEU A 120 -8.65 3.55 6.60
C LEU A 120 -7.75 4.66 7.14
N VAL A 121 -6.76 5.10 6.35
CA VAL A 121 -5.87 6.19 6.75
C VAL A 121 -6.66 7.49 6.95
N ALA A 122 -7.59 7.82 6.05
CA ALA A 122 -8.43 9.01 6.19
C ALA A 122 -9.29 8.96 7.46
N LEU A 123 -9.88 7.81 7.78
CA LEU A 123 -10.67 7.63 9.00
C LEU A 123 -9.81 7.76 10.26
N LEU A 124 -8.60 7.19 10.27
CA LEU A 124 -7.67 7.32 11.39
C LEU A 124 -7.23 8.78 11.59
N LEU A 125 -6.92 9.50 10.51
CA LEU A 125 -6.60 10.91 10.59
C LEU A 125 -7.76 11.73 11.13
N LEU A 126 -8.98 11.49 10.64
CA LEU A 126 -10.19 12.17 11.15
C LEU A 126 -10.45 11.86 12.63
N ALA A 127 -10.18 10.64 13.09
CA ALA A 127 -10.32 10.26 14.49
C ALA A 127 -9.31 10.98 15.41
N VAL A 128 -8.15 11.37 14.91
CA VAL A 128 -7.12 12.08 15.67
C VAL A 128 -7.40 13.60 15.75
N VAL A 129 -8.12 14.15 14.77
CA VAL A 129 -8.42 15.60 14.69
C VAL A 129 -8.99 16.18 15.99
N PRO A 130 -9.99 15.57 16.67
CA PRO A 130 -10.56 16.13 17.91
C PRO A 130 -9.52 16.33 19.01
N PHE A 131 -8.55 15.40 19.13
CA PHE A 131 -7.49 15.48 20.13
C PHE A 131 -6.46 16.58 19.82
N LEU A 132 -6.31 16.96 18.54
CA LEU A 132 -5.40 18.02 18.10
C LEU A 132 -6.06 19.40 18.16
N LEU A 133 -7.39 19.50 18.07
CA LEU A 133 -8.11 20.78 18.10
C LEU A 133 -7.92 21.51 19.43
N GLU A 134 -7.75 20.79 20.53
CA GLU A 134 -7.48 21.39 21.85
C GLU A 134 -6.11 22.10 21.90
N SER A 135 -5.18 21.73 21.05
CA SER A 135 -3.82 22.28 21.01
C SER A 135 -3.70 23.57 20.20
N GLY A 136 -4.64 23.87 19.29
CA GLY A 136 -4.67 25.09 18.47
C GLY A 136 -3.51 25.28 17.49
N ASP A 137 -2.65 24.27 17.35
CA ASP A 137 -1.37 24.34 16.65
C ASP A 137 -1.50 24.21 15.12
N ARG A 138 -0.44 24.66 14.39
CA ARG A 138 -0.31 24.44 12.93
C ARG A 138 -0.48 23.00 12.52
N VAL A 139 -0.10 22.04 13.37
CA VAL A 139 -0.21 20.61 13.15
C VAL A 139 -1.67 20.20 12.93
N THR A 140 -2.62 20.78 13.69
CA THR A 140 -4.05 20.52 13.54
C THR A 140 -4.56 20.86 12.14
N TRP A 141 -4.20 22.05 11.64
CA TRP A 141 -4.61 22.48 10.30
C TRP A 141 -4.00 21.65 9.19
N VAL A 142 -2.74 21.19 9.36
CA VAL A 142 -2.07 20.29 8.42
C VAL A 142 -2.75 18.93 8.38
N VAL A 143 -3.08 18.36 9.55
CA VAL A 143 -3.78 17.07 9.64
C VAL A 143 -5.19 17.15 9.04
N LEU A 144 -5.91 18.23 9.31
CA LEU A 144 -7.22 18.48 8.69
C LEU A 144 -7.13 18.59 7.17
N ALA A 145 -6.18 19.39 6.65
CA ALA A 145 -6.00 19.56 5.22
C ALA A 145 -5.62 18.24 4.53
N LEU A 146 -4.74 17.43 5.15
CA LEU A 146 -4.38 16.10 4.65
C LEU A 146 -5.58 15.15 4.66
N SER A 147 -6.37 15.12 5.74
CA SER A 147 -7.56 14.28 5.84
C SER A 147 -8.58 14.61 4.75
N VAL A 148 -8.87 15.91 4.58
CA VAL A 148 -9.81 16.40 3.57
C VAL A 148 -9.29 16.09 2.15
N SER A 149 -8.00 16.30 1.88
CA SER A 149 -7.39 16.02 0.57
C SER A 149 -7.42 14.53 0.23
N LEU A 150 -7.21 13.64 1.20
CA LEU A 150 -7.32 12.19 1.01
C LEU A 150 -8.75 11.76 0.68
N VAL A 151 -9.73 12.27 1.43
CA VAL A 151 -11.16 11.98 1.18
C VAL A 151 -11.59 12.52 -0.19
N ALA A 152 -11.20 13.75 -0.53
CA ALA A 152 -11.51 14.35 -1.83
C ALA A 152 -10.86 13.58 -2.97
N GLY A 153 -9.58 13.20 -2.84
CA GLY A 153 -8.88 12.40 -3.84
C GLY A 153 -9.55 11.03 -4.05
N LEU A 154 -9.96 10.37 -2.97
CA LEU A 154 -10.71 9.11 -3.06
C LEU A 154 -12.06 9.31 -3.76
N ALA A 155 -12.81 10.36 -3.43
CA ALA A 155 -14.08 10.66 -4.07
C ALA A 155 -13.93 10.90 -5.57
N VAL A 156 -12.88 11.62 -5.99
CA VAL A 156 -12.55 11.84 -7.41
C VAL A 156 -12.24 10.52 -8.11
N ILE A 157 -11.44 9.63 -7.50
CA ILE A 157 -11.11 8.33 -8.09
C ILE A 157 -12.38 7.48 -8.25
N LEU A 158 -13.22 7.41 -7.23
CA LEU A 158 -14.48 6.65 -7.28
C LEU A 158 -15.45 7.24 -8.34
N ALA A 159 -15.55 8.56 -8.42
CA ALA A 159 -16.36 9.23 -9.44
C ALA A 159 -15.83 8.96 -10.85
N ALA A 160 -14.52 9.01 -11.05
CA ALA A 160 -13.90 8.68 -12.33
C ALA A 160 -14.15 7.21 -12.74
N MET A 161 -14.06 6.27 -11.80
CA MET A 161 -14.35 4.86 -12.05
C MET A 161 -15.81 4.61 -12.42
N THR A 162 -16.76 5.24 -11.71
CA THR A 162 -18.20 5.12 -12.03
C THR A 162 -18.53 5.76 -13.37
N TRP A 163 -17.94 6.90 -13.67
CA TRP A 163 -18.11 7.58 -14.97
C TRP A 163 -17.53 6.75 -16.12
N ALA A 164 -16.32 6.23 -15.99
CA ALA A 164 -15.68 5.37 -16.97
C ALA A 164 -16.53 4.11 -17.25
N ARG A 165 -17.06 3.47 -16.18
CA ARG A 165 -17.98 2.34 -16.30
C ARG A 165 -19.26 2.70 -17.06
N ALA A 166 -19.86 3.83 -16.72
CA ALA A 166 -21.08 4.32 -17.40
C ALA A 166 -20.83 4.61 -18.89
N LEU A 167 -19.64 5.12 -19.23
CA LEU A 167 -19.26 5.40 -20.62
C LEU A 167 -19.05 4.12 -21.44
N LEU A 168 -18.44 3.10 -20.83
CA LEU A 168 -18.26 1.79 -21.46
C LEU A 168 -19.58 1.07 -21.69
N LEU A 169 -20.52 1.13 -20.73
CA LEU A 169 -21.84 0.51 -20.85
C LEU A 169 -22.74 1.21 -21.89
N ARG A 170 -22.47 2.48 -22.22
CA ARG A 170 -23.20 3.21 -23.27
C ARG A 170 -22.70 2.92 -24.70
N ARG A 171 -21.52 2.30 -24.83
CA ARG A 171 -20.91 1.95 -26.11
C ARG A 171 -21.09 0.47 -26.52
N LEU A 172 -21.61 -0.34 -25.62
CA LEU A 172 -22.06 -1.73 -25.85
C LEU A 172 -23.57 -1.77 -26.07
#